data_c051291cebab79c5312514092a935f08
#
_entry.id   c051291cebab79c5312514092a935f08
#
_cell.length_a   1.000
_cell.length_b   1.000
_cell.length_c   1.000
_cell.angle_alpha   90.00
_cell.angle_beta   90.00
_cell.angle_gamma   90.00
#
_symmetry.space_group_name_H-M   'P 1'
#
loop_
_entity.id
_entity.type
_entity.pdbx_description
1 polymer ?
#
loop_
_entity_poly.entity_id
_entity_poly.type
_entity_poly.pdbx_seq_one_letter_code
_entity_poly.pdbx_strand_id
1 'polypeptide(L)'
;YIHNFKIVDELKKRFELPVSIENDANSAALGELAEGAGKGSDSMAFFVIGTGIGGAIIINQKVWHGAHLFGGEFGYMGIGTKSVSDLASPVAMANRYNERTGKKLDGKTVFALADEDDPVASDERQTLIHSLALAIYNVQQTFDPDKIVIGGGISNNPELIPLLNREIDYIRKQVNPASIKPEIVLCSLKSNANLRGAVADFEQAH
;
A
#
# COMPACT_ATOMS: atom_id res chain seq x y z
N TYR A 1 22.48 -7.68 14.50
CA TYR A 1 21.12 -8.26 14.42
C TYR A 1 20.80 -8.82 15.80
N ILE A 2 19.69 -8.35 16.41
CA ILE A 2 19.19 -8.86 17.71
C ILE A 2 18.28 -10.06 17.38
N HIS A 3 18.83 -11.27 17.47
CA HIS A 3 18.05 -12.48 17.31
C HIS A 3 17.40 -12.87 18.65
N ASN A 4 16.12 -13.25 18.59
CA ASN A 4 15.33 -13.76 19.75
C ASN A 4 15.16 -12.77 20.90
N PHE A 5 15.27 -11.46 20.65
CA PHE A 5 15.02 -10.45 21.68
C PHE A 5 13.50 -10.22 21.82
N LYS A 6 12.95 -10.59 22.96
CA LYS A 6 11.54 -10.42 23.29
C LYS A 6 11.26 -9.00 23.79
N ILE A 7 11.19 -8.03 22.85
CA ILE A 7 11.07 -6.62 23.18
C ILE A 7 9.84 -6.30 24.04
N VAL A 8 8.71 -6.97 23.78
CA VAL A 8 7.47 -6.75 24.56
C VAL A 8 7.67 -7.14 26.02
N ASP A 9 8.27 -8.32 26.27
CA ASP A 9 8.53 -8.80 27.64
C ASP A 9 9.50 -7.87 28.38
N GLU A 10 10.54 -7.39 27.69
CA GLU A 10 11.51 -6.46 28.26
C GLU A 10 10.89 -5.11 28.61
N LEU A 11 10.06 -4.56 27.71
CA LEU A 11 9.38 -3.28 27.94
C LEU A 11 8.35 -3.41 29.07
N LYS A 12 7.56 -4.51 29.12
CA LYS A 12 6.63 -4.78 30.23
C LYS A 12 7.34 -4.82 31.56
N LYS A 13 8.49 -5.53 31.63
CA LYS A 13 9.30 -5.64 32.84
C LYS A 13 9.88 -4.30 33.28
N ARG A 14 10.31 -3.48 32.31
CA ARG A 14 10.98 -2.20 32.60
C ARG A 14 10.03 -1.11 33.03
N PHE A 15 8.85 -1.05 32.43
CA PHE A 15 7.89 0.03 32.66
C PHE A 15 6.70 -0.36 33.53
N GLU A 16 6.53 -1.67 33.80
CA GLU A 16 5.38 -2.22 34.54
C GLU A 16 4.02 -1.82 33.93
N LEU A 17 4.01 -1.64 32.61
CA LEU A 17 2.82 -1.24 31.83
C LEU A 17 2.46 -2.30 30.79
N PRO A 18 1.19 -2.38 30.37
CA PRO A 18 0.82 -3.15 29.18
C PRO A 18 1.59 -2.65 27.95
N VAL A 19 1.96 -3.58 27.07
CA VAL A 19 2.68 -3.26 25.82
C VAL A 19 2.12 -4.10 24.70
N SER A 20 1.78 -3.49 23.56
CA SER A 20 1.54 -4.14 22.28
C SER A 20 2.66 -3.82 21.29
N ILE A 21 2.77 -4.61 20.25
CA ILE A 21 3.67 -4.37 19.12
C ILE A 21 2.97 -4.79 17.84
N GLU A 22 3.03 -3.93 16.85
CA GLU A 22 2.46 -4.20 15.54
C GLU A 22 3.41 -3.73 14.43
N ASN A 23 3.28 -4.33 13.24
CA ASN A 23 3.98 -3.90 12.03
C ASN A 23 3.53 -2.47 11.64
N ASP A 24 4.42 -1.69 11.01
CA ASP A 24 4.17 -0.31 10.64
C ASP A 24 3.02 -0.14 9.62
N ALA A 25 2.93 -1.01 8.61
CA ALA A 25 1.83 -0.97 7.64
C ALA A 25 0.49 -1.38 8.28
N ASN A 26 0.50 -2.39 9.15
CA ASN A 26 -0.67 -2.79 9.92
C ASN A 26 -1.14 -1.68 10.86
N SER A 27 -0.21 -1.05 11.57
CA SER A 27 -0.51 0.12 12.41
C SER A 27 -1.11 1.25 11.58
N ALA A 28 -0.54 1.59 10.42
CA ALA A 28 -1.10 2.63 9.55
C ALA A 28 -2.52 2.28 9.08
N ALA A 29 -2.77 1.02 8.74
CA ALA A 29 -4.10 0.54 8.35
C ALA A 29 -5.12 0.67 9.48
N LEU A 30 -4.74 0.29 10.72
CA LEU A 30 -5.60 0.47 11.89
C LEU A 30 -5.91 1.95 12.18
N GLY A 31 -4.94 2.84 12.00
CA GLY A 31 -5.16 4.28 12.12
C GLY A 31 -6.17 4.80 11.11
N GLU A 32 -6.02 4.43 9.84
CA GLU A 32 -6.96 4.81 8.78
C GLU A 32 -8.35 4.19 8.98
N LEU A 33 -8.43 2.99 9.55
CA LEU A 33 -9.69 2.36 9.91
C LEU A 33 -10.40 3.10 11.04
N ALA A 34 -9.67 3.44 12.10
CA ALA A 34 -10.25 4.07 13.30
C ALA A 34 -10.67 5.53 13.06
N GLU A 35 -9.82 6.34 12.43
CA GLU A 35 -9.98 7.78 12.35
C GLU A 35 -9.84 8.36 10.94
N GLY A 36 -9.42 7.55 9.96
CA GLY A 36 -9.07 8.00 8.63
C GLY A 36 -10.03 7.59 7.51
N ALA A 37 -9.45 7.35 6.32
CA ALA A 37 -10.18 7.04 5.10
C ALA A 37 -10.92 5.69 5.14
N GLY A 38 -10.46 4.76 5.98
CA GLY A 38 -11.09 3.45 6.21
C GLY A 38 -12.25 3.46 7.19
N LYS A 39 -12.54 4.59 7.84
CA LYS A 39 -13.58 4.66 8.87
C LYS A 39 -14.92 4.17 8.37
N GLY A 40 -15.55 3.31 9.18
CA GLY A 40 -16.85 2.69 8.88
C GLY A 40 -16.80 1.46 7.99
N SER A 41 -15.60 0.99 7.59
CA SER A 41 -15.44 -0.26 6.88
C SER A 41 -15.30 -1.44 7.84
N ASP A 42 -15.85 -2.59 7.49
CA ASP A 42 -15.60 -3.85 8.21
C ASP A 42 -14.37 -4.57 7.65
N SER A 43 -14.11 -4.38 6.36
CA SER A 43 -12.96 -4.96 5.64
C SER A 43 -12.22 -3.91 4.82
N MET A 44 -10.90 -4.00 4.76
CA MET A 44 -10.08 -3.02 4.04
C MET A 44 -8.76 -3.64 3.60
N ALA A 45 -8.31 -3.31 2.38
CA ALA A 45 -6.92 -3.46 1.99
C ALA A 45 -6.20 -2.12 2.12
N PHE A 46 -5.03 -2.12 2.72
CA PHE A 46 -4.19 -0.93 2.81
C PHE A 46 -2.88 -1.16 2.05
N PHE A 47 -2.61 -0.29 1.08
CA PHE A 47 -1.35 -0.27 0.34
C PHE A 47 -0.51 0.90 0.82
N VAL A 48 0.69 0.65 1.32
CA VAL A 48 1.68 1.68 1.64
C VAL A 48 2.75 1.70 0.54
N ILE A 49 2.82 2.79 -0.21
CA ILE A 49 3.66 2.91 -1.40
C ILE A 49 4.73 3.97 -1.18
N GLY A 50 5.96 3.52 -1.04
CA GLY A 50 7.15 4.33 -0.80
C GLY A 50 8.35 3.82 -1.61
N THR A 51 9.44 3.43 -0.93
CA THR A 51 10.60 2.79 -1.57
C THR A 51 10.24 1.46 -2.22
N GLY A 52 9.35 0.72 -1.58
CA GLY A 52 8.69 -0.47 -2.08
C GLY A 52 7.19 -0.37 -1.85
N ILE A 53 6.51 -1.50 -1.87
CA ILE A 53 5.09 -1.61 -1.54
C ILE A 53 4.94 -2.58 -0.38
N GLY A 54 4.40 -2.08 0.71
CA GLY A 54 3.89 -2.85 1.82
C GLY A 54 2.36 -2.81 1.85
N GLY A 55 1.76 -3.46 2.82
CA GLY A 55 0.33 -3.35 3.01
C GLY A 55 -0.18 -4.09 4.23
N ALA A 56 -1.48 -4.02 4.40
CA ALA A 56 -2.21 -4.69 5.46
C ALA A 56 -3.59 -5.15 4.98
N ILE A 57 -4.11 -6.18 5.60
CA ILE A 57 -5.47 -6.66 5.40
C ILE A 57 -6.23 -6.49 6.71
N ILE A 58 -7.38 -5.84 6.63
CA ILE A 58 -8.34 -5.73 7.72
C ILE A 58 -9.55 -6.60 7.39
N ILE A 59 -9.95 -7.45 8.32
CA ILE A 59 -11.19 -8.26 8.24
C ILE A 59 -11.88 -8.19 9.60
N ASN A 60 -13.17 -7.86 9.59
CA ASN A 60 -13.95 -7.64 10.81
C ASN A 60 -13.30 -6.61 11.75
N GLN A 61 -12.82 -5.52 11.17
CA GLN A 61 -12.16 -4.39 11.86
C GLN A 61 -10.87 -4.76 12.60
N LYS A 62 -10.25 -5.91 12.27
CA LYS A 62 -9.00 -6.38 12.86
C LYS A 62 -7.98 -6.68 11.78
N VAL A 63 -6.71 -6.51 12.13
CA VAL A 63 -5.61 -6.93 11.26
C VAL A 63 -5.64 -8.44 11.05
N TRP A 64 -5.61 -8.86 9.80
CA TRP A 64 -5.43 -10.25 9.44
C TRP A 64 -3.94 -10.51 9.14
N HIS A 65 -3.24 -11.08 10.11
CA HIS A 65 -1.80 -11.34 10.01
C HIS A 65 -1.45 -12.52 9.09
N GLY A 66 -2.41 -13.41 8.80
CA GLY A 66 -2.15 -14.67 8.10
C GLY A 66 -1.43 -15.70 8.98
N ALA A 67 -1.26 -16.90 8.44
CA ALA A 67 -0.68 -18.03 9.17
C ALA A 67 0.81 -17.84 9.52
N HIS A 68 1.52 -17.00 8.76
CA HIS A 68 2.96 -16.80 8.90
C HIS A 68 3.33 -15.33 9.12
N LEU A 69 2.39 -14.52 9.60
CA LEU A 69 2.55 -13.06 9.77
C LEU A 69 2.90 -12.34 8.46
N PHE A 70 2.38 -12.84 7.33
CA PHE A 70 2.65 -12.36 5.98
C PHE A 70 1.39 -11.84 5.28
N GLY A 71 0.29 -11.68 6.03
CA GLY A 71 -0.95 -11.11 5.53
C GLY A 71 -0.76 -9.66 5.11
N GLY A 72 -1.18 -9.32 3.88
CA GLY A 72 -1.06 -7.95 3.39
C GLY A 72 0.26 -7.58 2.73
N GLU A 73 1.22 -8.48 2.63
CA GLU A 73 2.51 -8.24 1.96
C GLU A 73 2.35 -8.17 0.43
N PHE A 74 1.54 -7.22 -0.04
CA PHE A 74 1.15 -7.07 -1.46
C PHE A 74 2.34 -6.80 -2.38
N GLY A 75 3.41 -6.20 -1.86
CA GLY A 75 4.62 -5.91 -2.62
C GLY A 75 5.31 -7.16 -3.18
N TYR A 76 5.12 -8.31 -2.54
CA TYR A 76 5.66 -9.59 -3.01
C TYR A 76 4.77 -10.34 -4.00
N MET A 77 3.57 -9.86 -4.29
CA MET A 77 2.76 -10.47 -5.34
C MET A 77 3.51 -10.46 -6.67
N GLY A 78 3.47 -11.60 -7.38
CA GLY A 78 4.15 -11.76 -8.66
C GLY A 78 3.34 -11.19 -9.83
N ILE A 79 4.00 -10.46 -10.72
CA ILE A 79 3.50 -10.06 -12.04
C ILE A 79 4.52 -10.54 -13.07
N GLY A 80 4.22 -11.65 -13.72
CA GLY A 80 5.22 -12.35 -14.54
C GLY A 80 6.39 -12.83 -13.67
N THR A 81 7.61 -12.36 -13.96
CA THR A 81 8.84 -12.72 -13.24
C THR A 81 9.30 -11.65 -12.24
N LYS A 82 8.52 -10.59 -12.05
CA LYS A 82 8.84 -9.47 -11.15
C LYS A 82 7.81 -9.35 -10.05
N SER A 83 8.17 -8.70 -8.95
CA SER A 83 7.23 -8.37 -7.88
C SER A 83 6.47 -7.09 -8.18
N VAL A 84 5.33 -6.90 -7.48
CA VAL A 84 4.60 -5.63 -7.52
C VAL A 84 5.49 -4.46 -7.06
N SER A 85 6.34 -4.65 -6.04
CA SER A 85 7.30 -3.63 -5.61
C SER A 85 8.29 -3.22 -6.71
N ASP A 86 8.78 -4.20 -7.51
CA ASP A 86 9.73 -3.95 -8.60
C ASP A 86 9.09 -3.18 -9.78
N LEU A 87 7.79 -3.27 -9.93
CA LEU A 87 7.07 -2.66 -11.04
C LEU A 87 6.35 -1.38 -10.65
N ALA A 88 5.73 -1.34 -9.48
CA ALA A 88 4.76 -0.32 -9.10
C ALA A 88 5.25 0.66 -8.02
N SER A 89 6.49 0.54 -7.52
CA SER A 89 7.02 1.57 -6.62
C SER A 89 7.61 2.77 -7.39
N PRO A 90 7.48 4.01 -6.86
CA PRO A 90 8.09 5.20 -7.47
C PRO A 90 9.61 5.09 -7.61
N VAL A 91 10.28 4.41 -6.69
CA VAL A 91 11.74 4.18 -6.75
C VAL A 91 12.09 3.23 -7.90
N ALA A 92 11.35 2.14 -8.05
CA ALA A 92 11.58 1.22 -9.17
C ALA A 92 11.30 1.88 -10.53
N MET A 93 10.25 2.73 -10.63
CA MET A 93 9.98 3.55 -11.80
C MET A 93 11.16 4.47 -12.14
N ALA A 94 11.68 5.19 -11.13
CA ALA A 94 12.84 6.08 -11.31
C ALA A 94 14.09 5.32 -11.75
N ASN A 95 14.35 4.17 -11.16
CA ASN A 95 15.50 3.33 -11.53
C ASN A 95 15.43 2.92 -13.01
N ARG A 96 14.29 2.40 -13.48
CA ARG A 96 14.10 2.01 -14.88
C ARG A 96 14.24 3.21 -15.83
N TYR A 97 13.67 4.37 -15.47
CA TYR A 97 13.85 5.61 -16.22
C TYR A 97 15.34 6.01 -16.32
N ASN A 98 16.04 5.99 -15.19
CA ASN A 98 17.45 6.37 -15.10
C ASN A 98 18.34 5.42 -15.92
N GLU A 99 18.08 4.10 -15.88
CA GLU A 99 18.79 3.11 -16.70
C GLU A 99 18.62 3.39 -18.21
N ARG A 100 17.41 3.75 -18.64
CA ARG A 100 17.09 4.04 -20.05
C ARG A 100 17.66 5.37 -20.56
N THR A 101 17.79 6.36 -19.67
CA THR A 101 18.14 7.75 -20.06
C THR A 101 19.53 8.19 -19.65
N GLY A 102 20.21 7.44 -18.76
CA GLY A 102 21.49 7.83 -18.16
C GLY A 102 21.37 8.96 -17.13
N LYS A 103 20.13 9.37 -16.76
CA LYS A 103 19.87 10.41 -15.75
C LYS A 103 19.91 9.82 -14.33
N LYS A 104 19.77 10.70 -13.32
CA LYS A 104 19.68 10.33 -11.89
C LYS A 104 18.56 11.14 -11.24
N LEU A 105 17.32 10.77 -11.55
CA LEU A 105 16.12 11.44 -11.06
C LEU A 105 15.40 10.58 -10.04
N ASP A 106 14.64 11.21 -9.16
CA ASP A 106 13.74 10.52 -8.23
C ASP A 106 12.35 10.24 -8.84
N GLY A 107 11.54 9.44 -8.16
CA GLY A 107 10.22 9.05 -8.65
C GLY A 107 9.27 10.21 -8.84
N LYS A 108 9.34 11.24 -7.98
CA LYS A 108 8.50 12.43 -8.09
C LYS A 108 8.81 13.21 -9.38
N THR A 109 10.09 13.40 -9.66
CA THR A 109 10.56 14.10 -10.86
C THR A 109 10.20 13.33 -12.12
N VAL A 110 10.39 11.99 -12.14
CA VAL A 110 10.00 11.18 -13.30
C VAL A 110 8.49 11.20 -13.52
N PHE A 111 7.70 11.20 -12.45
CA PHE A 111 6.23 11.32 -12.57
C PHE A 111 5.83 12.67 -13.21
N ALA A 112 6.47 13.78 -12.81
CA ALA A 112 6.23 15.10 -13.39
C ALA A 112 6.64 15.18 -14.87
N LEU A 113 7.80 14.58 -15.24
CA LEU A 113 8.21 14.52 -16.65
C LEU A 113 7.20 13.78 -17.55
N ALA A 114 6.50 12.79 -17.00
CA ALA A 114 5.43 12.13 -17.74
C ALA A 114 4.20 13.03 -17.98
N ASP A 115 3.98 14.06 -17.15
CA ASP A 115 2.96 15.09 -17.37
C ASP A 115 3.41 16.13 -18.41
N GLU A 116 4.72 16.21 -18.68
CA GLU A 116 5.35 17.05 -19.71
C GLU A 116 5.58 16.26 -21.03
N ASP A 117 4.91 15.11 -21.18
CA ASP A 117 4.97 14.25 -22.37
C ASP A 117 6.37 13.67 -22.68
N ASP A 118 7.29 13.54 -21.68
CA ASP A 118 8.53 12.77 -21.86
C ASP A 118 8.15 11.31 -22.15
N PRO A 119 8.54 10.75 -23.31
CA PRO A 119 8.05 9.44 -23.74
C PRO A 119 8.55 8.31 -22.85
N VAL A 120 9.79 8.40 -22.32
CA VAL A 120 10.34 7.36 -21.43
C VAL A 120 9.66 7.43 -20.06
N ALA A 121 9.45 8.64 -19.53
CA ALA A 121 8.75 8.81 -18.27
C ALA A 121 7.28 8.35 -18.36
N SER A 122 6.62 8.60 -19.49
CA SER A 122 5.25 8.15 -19.75
C SER A 122 5.15 6.61 -19.77
N ASP A 123 6.09 5.93 -20.43
CA ASP A 123 6.15 4.45 -20.44
C ASP A 123 6.34 3.88 -19.02
N GLU A 124 7.27 4.48 -18.25
CA GLU A 124 7.58 3.99 -16.91
C GLU A 124 6.44 4.27 -15.92
N ARG A 125 5.76 5.42 -16.05
CA ARG A 125 4.54 5.73 -15.30
C ARG A 125 3.42 4.75 -15.66
N GLN A 126 3.23 4.44 -16.95
CA GLN A 126 2.21 3.47 -17.38
C GLN A 126 2.50 2.09 -16.80
N THR A 127 3.75 1.66 -16.77
CA THR A 127 4.18 0.40 -16.12
C THR A 127 3.81 0.40 -14.63
N LEU A 128 4.08 1.48 -13.91
CA LEU A 128 3.74 1.62 -12.50
C LEU A 128 2.21 1.54 -12.30
N ILE A 129 1.46 2.36 -13.02
CA ILE A 129 -0.01 2.46 -12.88
C ILE A 129 -0.67 1.13 -13.25
N HIS A 130 -0.27 0.50 -14.36
CA HIS A 130 -0.82 -0.79 -14.78
C HIS A 130 -0.58 -1.89 -13.73
N SER A 131 0.66 -1.99 -13.25
CA SER A 131 1.03 -3.02 -12.26
C SER A 131 0.32 -2.83 -10.92
N LEU A 132 0.20 -1.57 -10.47
CA LEU A 132 -0.53 -1.26 -9.25
C LEU A 132 -2.03 -1.52 -9.41
N ALA A 133 -2.62 -1.11 -10.53
CA ALA A 133 -4.02 -1.36 -10.83
C ALA A 133 -4.35 -2.86 -10.92
N LEU A 134 -3.46 -3.66 -11.50
CA LEU A 134 -3.60 -5.11 -11.57
C LEU A 134 -3.54 -5.74 -10.17
N ALA A 135 -2.60 -5.30 -9.33
CA ALA A 135 -2.51 -5.75 -7.94
C ALA A 135 -3.80 -5.42 -7.16
N ILE A 136 -4.28 -4.18 -7.25
CA ILE A 136 -5.51 -3.72 -6.63
C ILE A 136 -6.73 -4.52 -7.14
N TYR A 137 -6.83 -4.73 -8.44
CA TYR A 137 -7.88 -5.54 -9.04
C TYR A 137 -7.87 -6.97 -8.47
N ASN A 138 -6.70 -7.61 -8.42
CA ASN A 138 -6.58 -8.97 -7.89
C ASN A 138 -6.95 -9.05 -6.41
N VAL A 139 -6.55 -8.08 -5.61
CA VAL A 139 -6.92 -7.99 -4.19
C VAL A 139 -8.42 -7.85 -4.02
N GLN A 140 -9.07 -7.00 -4.83
CA GLN A 140 -10.53 -6.87 -4.83
C GLN A 140 -11.22 -8.19 -5.16
N GLN A 141 -10.76 -8.92 -6.18
CA GLN A 141 -11.40 -10.18 -6.55
C GLN A 141 -11.05 -11.35 -5.61
N THR A 142 -10.09 -11.17 -4.70
CA THR A 142 -9.62 -12.23 -3.78
C THR A 142 -10.40 -12.26 -2.47
N PHE A 143 -10.61 -11.11 -1.83
CA PHE A 143 -11.29 -11.06 -0.53
C PHE A 143 -12.34 -9.95 -0.39
N ASP A 144 -12.62 -9.24 -1.48
CA ASP A 144 -13.74 -8.30 -1.62
C ASP A 144 -13.84 -7.27 -0.46
N PRO A 145 -12.80 -6.45 -0.25
CA PRO A 145 -12.83 -5.45 0.81
C PRO A 145 -13.81 -4.31 0.50
N ASP A 146 -14.38 -3.71 1.54
CA ASP A 146 -15.22 -2.52 1.41
C ASP A 146 -14.47 -1.36 0.76
N LYS A 147 -13.17 -1.21 1.12
CA LYS A 147 -12.30 -0.16 0.58
C LYS A 147 -10.87 -0.62 0.37
N ILE A 148 -10.21 0.01 -0.60
CA ILE A 148 -8.76 -0.07 -0.79
C ILE A 148 -8.18 1.31 -0.52
N VAL A 149 -7.41 1.42 0.57
CA VAL A 149 -6.77 2.67 0.99
C VAL A 149 -5.32 2.70 0.52
N ILE A 150 -4.91 3.79 -0.13
CA ILE A 150 -3.53 3.98 -0.59
C ILE A 150 -2.84 5.06 0.24
N GLY A 151 -1.78 4.66 0.92
CA GLY A 151 -0.89 5.51 1.69
C GLY A 151 0.52 5.60 1.11
N GLY A 152 1.40 6.25 1.86
CA GLY A 152 2.79 6.50 1.46
C GLY A 152 2.95 7.74 0.58
N GLY A 153 4.18 8.00 0.13
CA GLY A 153 4.53 9.22 -0.60
C GLY A 153 3.74 9.47 -1.89
N ILE A 154 3.34 8.40 -2.58
CA ILE A 154 2.57 8.49 -3.82
C ILE A 154 1.16 9.05 -3.61
N SER A 155 0.59 8.88 -2.42
CA SER A 155 -0.77 9.38 -2.08
C SER A 155 -0.88 10.91 -2.06
N ASN A 156 0.23 11.62 -2.16
CA ASN A 156 0.21 13.09 -2.32
C ASN A 156 -0.05 13.54 -3.77
N ASN A 157 -0.06 12.62 -4.74
CA ASN A 157 -0.37 12.95 -6.12
C ASN A 157 -1.88 12.87 -6.35
N PRO A 158 -2.57 14.01 -6.68
CA PRO A 158 -4.01 14.04 -6.90
C PRO A 158 -4.45 13.25 -8.14
N GLU A 159 -3.56 13.06 -9.12
CA GLU A 159 -3.86 12.32 -10.35
C GLU A 159 -3.82 10.80 -10.17
N LEU A 160 -3.33 10.30 -9.02
CA LEU A 160 -3.18 8.86 -8.80
C LEU A 160 -4.50 8.10 -8.92
N ILE A 161 -5.55 8.57 -8.25
CA ILE A 161 -6.87 7.89 -8.28
C ILE A 161 -7.50 7.91 -9.68
N PRO A 162 -7.54 9.04 -10.41
CA PRO A 162 -7.98 9.06 -11.80
C PRO A 162 -7.22 8.08 -12.70
N LEU A 163 -5.90 8.03 -12.60
CA LEU A 163 -5.06 7.12 -13.37
C LEU A 163 -5.37 5.65 -13.06
N LEU A 164 -5.44 5.28 -11.78
CA LEU A 164 -5.77 3.93 -11.35
C LEU A 164 -7.17 3.51 -11.78
N ASN A 165 -8.17 4.37 -11.60
CA ASN A 165 -9.53 4.06 -12.00
C ASN A 165 -9.67 3.79 -13.49
N ARG A 166 -8.96 4.56 -14.34
CA ARG A 166 -8.93 4.37 -15.79
C ARG A 166 -8.32 3.01 -16.15
N GLU A 167 -7.21 2.67 -15.51
CA GLU A 167 -6.50 1.43 -15.77
C GLU A 167 -7.29 0.21 -15.26
N ILE A 168 -7.93 0.31 -14.10
CA ILE A 168 -8.82 -0.74 -13.58
C ILE A 168 -10.01 -0.96 -14.50
N ASP A 169 -10.61 0.10 -15.03
CA ASP A 169 -11.71 -0.03 -16.01
C ASP A 169 -11.23 -0.69 -17.31
N TYR A 170 -9.99 -0.43 -17.73
CA TYR A 170 -9.36 -1.15 -18.83
C TYR A 170 -9.18 -2.64 -18.52
N ILE A 171 -8.58 -2.99 -17.38
CA ILE A 171 -8.37 -4.38 -16.92
C ILE A 171 -9.72 -5.13 -16.85
N ARG A 172 -10.73 -4.52 -16.23
CA ARG A 172 -12.07 -5.12 -16.12
C ARG A 172 -12.67 -5.45 -17.48
N LYS A 173 -12.53 -4.57 -18.46
CA LYS A 173 -13.02 -4.82 -19.83
C LYS A 173 -12.33 -6.00 -20.49
N GLN A 174 -11.05 -6.23 -20.20
CA GLN A 174 -10.29 -7.34 -20.78
C GLN A 174 -10.56 -8.67 -20.07
N VAL A 175 -10.67 -8.67 -18.74
CA VAL A 175 -10.81 -9.89 -17.93
C VAL A 175 -12.28 -10.27 -17.79
N ASN A 176 -13.09 -9.44 -17.14
CA ASN A 176 -14.51 -9.62 -16.95
C ASN A 176 -15.21 -8.29 -16.64
N PRO A 177 -16.01 -7.74 -17.56
CA PRO A 177 -16.72 -6.47 -17.33
C PRO A 177 -17.69 -6.50 -16.14
N ALA A 178 -18.17 -7.67 -15.74
CA ALA A 178 -19.08 -7.84 -14.60
C ALA A 178 -18.35 -7.90 -13.25
N SER A 179 -17.01 -7.94 -13.23
CA SER A 179 -16.24 -7.94 -11.98
C SER A 179 -16.45 -6.66 -11.18
N ILE A 180 -16.35 -6.78 -9.84
CA ILE A 180 -16.50 -5.65 -8.93
C ILE A 180 -15.39 -4.64 -9.16
N LYS A 181 -15.75 -3.36 -9.25
CA LYS A 181 -14.79 -2.26 -9.29
C LYS A 181 -14.42 -1.88 -7.86
N PRO A 182 -13.13 -1.87 -7.49
CA PRO A 182 -12.70 -1.47 -6.16
C PRO A 182 -13.04 -0.01 -5.86
N GLU A 183 -13.46 0.28 -4.63
CA GLU A 183 -13.50 1.63 -4.08
C GLU A 183 -12.10 2.00 -3.58
N ILE A 184 -11.40 2.87 -4.31
CA ILE A 184 -10.03 3.28 -3.99
C ILE A 184 -10.06 4.69 -3.42
N VAL A 185 -9.43 4.86 -2.25
CA VAL A 185 -9.32 6.15 -1.56
C VAL A 185 -7.88 6.40 -1.12
N LEU A 186 -7.49 7.66 -1.01
CA LEU A 186 -6.18 8.03 -0.45
C LEU A 186 -6.25 8.09 1.07
N CYS A 187 -5.16 7.72 1.74
CA CYS A 187 -5.03 7.87 3.17
C CYS A 187 -5.24 9.34 3.60
N SER A 188 -5.93 9.55 4.70
CA SER A 188 -6.25 10.88 5.24
C SER A 188 -5.32 11.31 6.38
N LEU A 189 -4.81 10.36 7.16
CA LEU A 189 -3.94 10.63 8.32
C LEU A 189 -2.48 10.86 7.95
N LYS A 190 -2.08 10.48 6.74
CA LYS A 190 -0.72 10.67 6.19
C LYS A 190 0.37 10.15 7.14
N SER A 191 1.31 11.02 7.55
CA SER A 191 2.41 10.66 8.47
C SER A 191 1.97 10.30 9.89
N ASN A 192 0.73 10.60 10.26
CA ASN A 192 0.20 10.28 11.59
C ASN A 192 -0.49 8.91 11.66
N ALA A 193 -0.68 8.23 10.53
CA ALA A 193 -1.41 6.97 10.47
C ALA A 193 -0.82 5.90 11.40
N ASN A 194 0.49 5.71 11.38
CA ASN A 194 1.17 4.72 12.23
C ASN A 194 0.98 4.99 13.73
N LEU A 195 1.11 6.25 14.17
CA LEU A 195 0.96 6.62 15.59
C LEU A 195 -0.48 6.43 16.06
N ARG A 196 -1.45 6.86 15.24
CA ARG A 196 -2.88 6.66 15.52
C ARG A 196 -3.23 5.17 15.55
N GLY A 197 -2.67 4.42 14.62
CA GLY A 197 -2.88 2.98 14.55
C GLY A 197 -2.24 2.21 15.70
N ALA A 198 -1.08 2.61 16.19
CA ALA A 198 -0.49 2.02 17.39
C ALA A 198 -1.38 2.20 18.63
N VAL A 199 -2.07 3.35 18.74
CA VAL A 199 -3.09 3.56 19.79
C VAL A 199 -4.29 2.64 19.58
N ALA A 200 -4.81 2.57 18.34
CA ALA A 200 -5.94 1.70 18.02
C ALA A 200 -5.63 0.21 18.26
N ASP A 201 -4.41 -0.25 17.91
CA ASP A 201 -3.93 -1.61 18.21
C ASP A 201 -3.92 -1.87 19.71
N PHE A 202 -3.36 -0.93 20.47
CA PHE A 202 -3.29 -1.05 21.93
C PHE A 202 -4.69 -1.13 22.57
N GLU A 203 -5.63 -0.31 22.12
CA GLU A 203 -7.02 -0.30 22.61
C GLU A 203 -7.77 -1.59 22.23
N GLN A 204 -7.48 -2.19 21.08
CA GLN A 204 -8.06 -3.47 20.68
C GLN A 204 -7.49 -4.67 21.45
N ALA A 205 -6.25 -4.55 21.95
CA ALA A 205 -5.52 -5.61 22.66
C ALA A 205 -5.80 -5.65 24.17
N HIS A 206 -6.32 -4.53 24.76
CA HIS A 206 -6.51 -4.35 26.21
C HIS A 206 -7.88 -3.81 26.54
#